data_1118644162afbb3a90b4fd8d88dc9975
#
_entry.id   1118644162afbb3a90b4fd8d88dc9975
#
_cell.length_a   1.000
_cell.length_b   1.000
_cell.length_c   1.000
_cell.angle_alpha   90.00
_cell.angle_beta   90.00
_cell.angle_gamma   90.00
#
_symmetry.space_group_name_H-M   'P 1'
#
loop_
_entity.id
_entity.type
_entity.pdbx_description
1 polymer ?
#
loop_
_entity_poly.entity_id
_entity_poly.type
_entity_poly.pdbx_seq_one_letter_code
_entity_poly.pdbx_strand_id
1 'polypeptide(L)'
;MTILRQNNLIGIAILAMLVILTFISAQPASAHFTMLLPGDDLEVTAEDYIAERGSVVTLKILWGHPFEHILFDCPSVPQVHVRTPSGSVSTLSPNEITIDGNLAYEVSFTVEEIGDHIVYAELAAEEHGVVDHVKAIVHCGEEAWTGWDAATDQNLEIIPYTRPYGIEPGFVFSGRAIWQDGSAIAGATTEIEKYNTKSDGEALVAEAELRFPEDPPMMFTRVTTTNNNGEFSYTLDEPGIWFIGVTVEAEDELDERAVMIIPITTPFPEDVESGAAGTEDDSSDNTWAYVALAIAAIALALGAFSLVYRRR
;
A
#
# COMPACT_ATOMS: atom_id res chain seq x y z
N MET A 1 -5.35 -2.70 66.67
CA MET A 1 -4.62 -3.58 65.70
C MET A 1 -5.46 -4.00 64.48
N THR A 2 -6.77 -3.84 64.48
CA THR A 2 -7.71 -4.29 63.43
C THR A 2 -7.79 -3.31 62.24
N ILE A 3 -7.67 -2.00 62.46
CA ILE A 3 -7.88 -0.95 61.44
C ILE A 3 -6.71 -0.92 60.44
N LEU A 4 -5.49 -1.20 60.85
CA LEU A 4 -4.29 -1.23 59.97
C LEU A 4 -4.31 -2.41 58.99
N ARG A 5 -4.97 -3.52 59.32
CA ARG A 5 -5.13 -4.68 58.43
C ARG A 5 -6.18 -4.43 57.31
N GLN A 6 -7.18 -3.66 57.61
CA GLN A 6 -8.30 -3.38 56.67
C GLN A 6 -7.86 -2.40 55.57
N ASN A 7 -7.02 -1.39 55.90
CA ASN A 7 -6.47 -0.44 54.95
C ASN A 7 -5.47 -1.10 53.95
N ASN A 8 -4.70 -2.09 54.44
CA ASN A 8 -3.76 -2.83 53.53
C ASN A 8 -4.52 -3.74 52.54
N LEU A 9 -5.65 -4.34 52.96
CA LEU A 9 -6.47 -5.15 52.06
C LEU A 9 -7.17 -4.31 50.97
N ILE A 10 -7.63 -3.11 51.32
CA ILE A 10 -8.20 -2.16 50.34
C ILE A 10 -7.13 -1.68 49.38
N GLY A 11 -5.91 -1.37 49.83
CA GLY A 11 -4.80 -0.99 48.96
C GLY A 11 -4.37 -2.08 47.97
N ILE A 12 -4.35 -3.34 48.42
CA ILE A 12 -4.06 -4.51 47.58
C ILE A 12 -5.16 -4.73 46.54
N ALA A 13 -6.45 -4.57 46.94
CA ALA A 13 -7.58 -4.71 46.03
C ALA A 13 -7.60 -3.63 44.93
N ILE A 14 -7.30 -2.38 45.30
CA ILE A 14 -7.17 -1.27 44.33
C ILE A 14 -5.99 -1.49 43.37
N LEU A 15 -4.84 -1.96 43.87
CA LEU A 15 -3.68 -2.27 43.03
C LEU A 15 -3.96 -3.45 42.09
N ALA A 16 -4.63 -4.49 42.58
CA ALA A 16 -5.07 -5.62 41.75
C ALA A 16 -6.09 -5.20 40.68
N MET A 17 -7.03 -4.31 41.03
CA MET A 17 -8.00 -3.77 40.07
C MET A 17 -7.35 -2.87 39.01
N LEU A 18 -6.35 -2.06 39.39
CA LEU A 18 -5.54 -1.26 38.46
C LEU A 18 -4.73 -2.14 37.50
N VAL A 19 -4.16 -3.24 37.99
CA VAL A 19 -3.41 -4.20 37.17
C VAL A 19 -4.34 -4.93 36.20
N ILE A 20 -5.55 -5.30 36.65
CA ILE A 20 -6.56 -5.94 35.77
C ILE A 20 -7.06 -4.96 34.68
N LEU A 21 -7.23 -3.68 35.02
CA LEU A 21 -7.62 -2.65 34.02
C LEU A 21 -6.56 -2.38 32.96
N THR A 22 -5.29 -2.61 33.25
CA THR A 22 -4.20 -2.45 32.24
C THR A 22 -4.10 -3.63 31.27
N PHE A 23 -4.75 -4.77 31.55
CA PHE A 23 -4.80 -5.92 30.63
C PHE A 23 -6.02 -5.94 29.71
N ILE A 24 -6.96 -4.99 29.84
CA ILE A 24 -8.22 -5.01 29.07
C ILE A 24 -8.13 -4.24 27.74
N SER A 25 -7.03 -3.55 27.43
CA SER A 25 -6.94 -2.64 26.28
C SER A 25 -5.92 -3.00 25.20
N ALA A 26 -5.43 -4.23 25.17
CA ALA A 26 -4.76 -4.70 23.97
C ALA A 26 -5.77 -5.47 23.12
N GLN A 27 -6.64 -4.76 22.41
CA GLN A 27 -7.28 -5.38 21.27
C GLN A 27 -6.18 -5.71 20.25
N PRO A 28 -6.11 -6.93 19.75
CA PRO A 28 -5.23 -7.20 18.62
C PRO A 28 -5.66 -6.25 17.50
N ALA A 29 -4.72 -5.49 16.94
CA ALA A 29 -4.95 -4.75 15.71
C ALA A 29 -5.56 -5.72 14.70
N SER A 30 -6.72 -5.39 14.15
CA SER A 30 -7.39 -6.24 13.18
C SER A 30 -6.63 -6.10 11.86
N ALA A 31 -5.74 -7.03 11.57
CA ALA A 31 -4.97 -7.06 10.32
C ALA A 31 -5.80 -7.47 9.09
N HIS A 32 -7.13 -7.47 9.20
CA HIS A 32 -8.02 -7.73 8.07
C HIS A 32 -8.15 -6.48 7.21
N PHE A 33 -7.92 -6.61 5.92
CA PHE A 33 -8.08 -5.53 4.95
C PHE A 33 -9.09 -5.91 3.87
N THR A 34 -9.85 -4.93 3.40
CA THR A 34 -10.51 -5.02 2.10
C THR A 34 -9.47 -4.77 1.01
N MET A 35 -9.35 -5.72 0.09
CA MET A 35 -8.38 -5.69 -1.00
C MET A 35 -9.10 -5.47 -2.33
N LEU A 36 -8.61 -4.55 -3.16
CA LEU A 36 -9.03 -4.33 -4.55
C LEU A 36 -7.89 -4.78 -5.46
N LEU A 37 -7.94 -6.02 -5.95
CA LEU A 37 -6.88 -6.64 -6.72
C LEU A 37 -7.30 -6.84 -8.18
N PRO A 38 -6.55 -6.28 -9.16
CA PRO A 38 -6.82 -6.51 -10.58
C PRO A 38 -6.42 -7.92 -11.03
N GLY A 39 -6.87 -8.32 -12.21
CA GLY A 39 -6.47 -9.55 -12.87
C GLY A 39 -7.37 -10.76 -12.57
N ASP A 40 -7.10 -11.86 -13.28
CA ASP A 40 -7.91 -13.10 -13.22
C ASP A 40 -7.43 -14.09 -12.15
N ASP A 41 -6.17 -14.01 -11.78
CA ASP A 41 -5.55 -14.74 -10.69
C ASP A 41 -5.19 -13.79 -9.54
N LEU A 42 -4.54 -14.29 -8.51
CA LEU A 42 -4.09 -13.49 -7.36
C LEU A 42 -2.57 -13.24 -7.38
N GLU A 43 -1.93 -13.50 -8.51
CA GLU A 43 -0.52 -13.18 -8.78
C GLU A 43 -0.41 -11.73 -9.30
N VAL A 44 -0.73 -10.77 -8.45
CA VAL A 44 -0.89 -9.35 -8.83
C VAL A 44 0.43 -8.60 -8.75
N THR A 45 0.73 -7.87 -9.81
CA THR A 45 1.91 -7.01 -9.94
C THR A 45 1.53 -5.53 -10.07
N ALA A 46 2.52 -4.65 -10.06
CA ALA A 46 2.28 -3.22 -10.22
C ALA A 46 1.74 -2.88 -11.63
N GLU A 47 2.11 -3.67 -12.63
CA GLU A 47 1.72 -3.50 -14.03
C GLU A 47 0.22 -3.77 -14.24
N ASP A 48 -0.41 -4.60 -13.40
CA ASP A 48 -1.84 -4.91 -13.49
C ASP A 48 -2.73 -3.70 -13.13
N TYR A 49 -2.16 -2.67 -12.49
CA TYR A 49 -2.83 -1.39 -12.25
C TYR A 49 -2.66 -0.38 -13.40
N ILE A 50 -2.06 -0.81 -14.52
CA ILE A 50 -1.88 0.01 -15.72
C ILE A 50 -2.77 -0.56 -16.83
N ALA A 51 -3.61 0.29 -17.41
CA ALA A 51 -4.58 -0.12 -18.40
C ALA A 51 -4.43 0.64 -19.72
N GLU A 52 -4.80 0.00 -20.82
CA GLU A 52 -4.94 0.66 -22.11
C GLU A 52 -6.30 1.33 -22.24
N ARG A 53 -6.35 2.45 -22.94
CA ARG A 53 -7.63 3.10 -23.25
C ARG A 53 -8.52 2.18 -24.10
N GLY A 54 -9.74 2.00 -23.65
CA GLY A 54 -10.74 1.11 -24.27
C GLY A 54 -10.71 -0.32 -23.73
N SER A 55 -9.75 -0.66 -22.88
CA SER A 55 -9.74 -1.96 -22.20
C SER A 55 -10.78 -2.03 -21.09
N VAL A 56 -11.14 -3.25 -20.71
CA VAL A 56 -11.95 -3.53 -19.53
C VAL A 56 -11.03 -3.95 -18.41
N VAL A 57 -11.09 -3.25 -17.29
CA VAL A 57 -10.39 -3.62 -16.06
C VAL A 57 -11.38 -4.30 -15.14
N THR A 58 -10.97 -5.46 -14.61
CA THR A 58 -11.72 -6.21 -13.59
C THR A 58 -10.92 -6.20 -12.31
N LEU A 59 -11.56 -5.84 -11.18
CA LEU A 59 -10.97 -5.91 -9.86
C LEU A 59 -11.76 -6.89 -9.01
N LYS A 60 -11.03 -7.75 -8.29
CA LYS A 60 -11.57 -8.61 -7.25
C LYS A 60 -11.59 -7.86 -5.93
N ILE A 61 -12.65 -8.07 -5.17
CA ILE A 61 -12.83 -7.50 -3.84
C ILE A 61 -12.78 -8.66 -2.85
N LEU A 62 -11.73 -8.68 -2.05
CA LEU A 62 -11.43 -9.71 -1.09
C LEU A 62 -11.39 -9.13 0.31
N TRP A 63 -11.57 -9.99 1.31
CA TRP A 63 -11.45 -9.68 2.72
C TRP A 63 -10.49 -10.65 3.39
N GLY A 64 -9.48 -10.14 4.09
CA GLY A 64 -8.51 -11.02 4.74
C GLY A 64 -7.21 -10.34 5.13
N HIS A 65 -6.19 -11.16 5.38
CA HIS A 65 -4.84 -10.75 5.74
C HIS A 65 -3.95 -10.73 4.49
N PRO A 66 -3.52 -9.55 4.01
CA PRO A 66 -2.70 -9.46 2.81
C PRO A 66 -1.35 -10.18 2.94
N PHE A 67 -0.70 -10.06 4.10
CA PHE A 67 0.64 -10.60 4.32
C PHE A 67 0.66 -12.14 4.34
N GLU A 68 -0.24 -12.75 5.09
CA GLU A 68 -0.35 -14.22 5.20
C GLU A 68 -1.10 -14.85 4.03
N HIS A 69 -1.75 -14.06 3.19
CA HIS A 69 -2.70 -14.51 2.18
C HIS A 69 -3.81 -15.40 2.78
N ILE A 70 -4.36 -14.98 3.90
CA ILE A 70 -5.51 -15.65 4.51
C ILE A 70 -6.77 -14.90 4.10
N LEU A 71 -7.68 -15.59 3.38
CA LEU A 71 -8.94 -15.02 2.93
C LEU A 71 -10.09 -15.51 3.81
N PHE A 72 -11.07 -14.63 4.00
CA PHE A 72 -12.35 -14.89 4.66
C PHE A 72 -13.49 -14.51 3.73
N ASP A 73 -14.71 -14.96 4.07
CA ASP A 73 -15.90 -14.47 3.38
C ASP A 73 -16.01 -12.95 3.51
N CYS A 74 -16.28 -12.26 2.41
CA CYS A 74 -16.60 -10.83 2.47
C CYS A 74 -17.82 -10.63 3.39
N PRO A 75 -17.70 -9.80 4.44
CA PRO A 75 -18.71 -9.69 5.49
C PRO A 75 -20.01 -9.03 5.01
N SER A 76 -19.96 -8.29 3.92
CA SER A 76 -21.11 -7.63 3.31
C SER A 76 -20.93 -7.45 1.81
N VAL A 77 -21.99 -7.02 1.12
CA VAL A 77 -21.89 -6.62 -0.29
C VAL A 77 -21.23 -5.23 -0.37
N PRO A 78 -20.08 -5.08 -1.04
CA PRO A 78 -19.39 -3.80 -1.10
C PRO A 78 -20.16 -2.77 -1.94
N GLN A 79 -20.10 -1.50 -1.57
CA GLN A 79 -20.50 -0.39 -2.40
C GLN A 79 -19.30 0.08 -3.20
N VAL A 80 -19.35 -0.03 -4.54
CA VAL A 80 -18.18 0.22 -5.38
C VAL A 80 -18.44 1.31 -6.40
N HIS A 81 -17.46 2.17 -6.59
CA HIS A 81 -17.51 3.29 -7.51
C HIS A 81 -16.20 3.41 -8.30
N VAL A 82 -16.28 4.02 -9.46
CA VAL A 82 -15.11 4.49 -10.21
C VAL A 82 -15.25 5.98 -10.50
N ARG A 83 -14.20 6.74 -10.18
CA ARG A 83 -14.06 8.14 -10.53
C ARG A 83 -13.07 8.24 -11.68
N THR A 84 -13.52 8.86 -12.80
CA THR A 84 -12.68 9.07 -13.98
C THR A 84 -11.72 10.26 -13.77
N PRO A 85 -10.66 10.39 -14.59
CA PRO A 85 -9.75 11.55 -14.53
C PRO A 85 -10.46 12.91 -14.65
N SER A 86 -11.54 12.98 -15.44
CA SER A 86 -12.37 14.19 -15.60
C SER A 86 -13.25 14.50 -14.38
N GLY A 87 -13.34 13.58 -13.42
CA GLY A 87 -14.11 13.73 -12.19
C GLY A 87 -15.51 13.11 -12.21
N SER A 88 -15.91 12.46 -13.30
CA SER A 88 -17.20 11.75 -13.33
C SER A 88 -17.14 10.51 -12.43
N VAL A 89 -18.22 10.27 -11.68
CA VAL A 89 -18.35 9.10 -10.81
C VAL A 89 -19.45 8.18 -11.32
N SER A 90 -19.15 6.89 -11.38
CA SER A 90 -20.09 5.84 -11.73
C SER A 90 -20.09 4.75 -10.67
N THR A 91 -21.28 4.25 -10.31
CA THR A 91 -21.42 3.08 -9.43
C THR A 91 -21.19 1.81 -10.23
N LEU A 92 -20.36 0.91 -9.70
CA LEU A 92 -20.13 -0.42 -10.26
C LEU A 92 -20.99 -1.44 -9.51
N SER A 93 -21.52 -2.42 -10.24
CA SER A 93 -22.32 -3.50 -9.64
C SER A 93 -21.42 -4.68 -9.30
N PRO A 94 -21.24 -5.03 -8.01
CA PRO A 94 -20.46 -6.20 -7.63
C PRO A 94 -21.16 -7.50 -8.07
N ASN A 95 -20.40 -8.41 -8.66
CA ASN A 95 -20.82 -9.77 -8.92
C ASN A 95 -20.21 -10.67 -7.86
N GLU A 96 -21.02 -11.56 -7.27
CA GLU A 96 -20.57 -12.55 -6.31
C GLU A 96 -19.72 -13.62 -7.01
N ILE A 97 -18.55 -13.90 -6.45
CA ILE A 97 -17.62 -14.95 -6.88
C ILE A 97 -17.14 -15.75 -5.68
N THR A 98 -16.45 -16.86 -5.92
CA THR A 98 -15.80 -17.65 -4.88
C THR A 98 -14.31 -17.77 -5.18
N ILE A 99 -13.47 -17.42 -4.20
CA ILE A 99 -12.03 -17.50 -4.30
C ILE A 99 -11.49 -18.27 -3.09
N ASP A 100 -10.75 -19.34 -3.34
CA ASP A 100 -10.23 -20.27 -2.32
C ASP A 100 -11.31 -20.81 -1.35
N GLY A 101 -12.57 -20.90 -1.82
CA GLY A 101 -13.71 -21.35 -1.04
C GLY A 101 -14.41 -20.27 -0.23
N ASN A 102 -13.93 -19.03 -0.26
CA ASN A 102 -14.50 -17.87 0.42
C ASN A 102 -15.34 -17.01 -0.52
N LEU A 103 -16.38 -16.39 0.01
CA LEU A 103 -17.18 -15.39 -0.69
C LEU A 103 -16.35 -14.15 -1.00
N ALA A 104 -16.35 -13.74 -2.24
CA ALA A 104 -15.69 -12.54 -2.73
C ALA A 104 -16.57 -11.86 -3.78
N TYR A 105 -16.16 -10.69 -4.24
CA TYR A 105 -16.86 -9.97 -5.30
C TYR A 105 -15.89 -9.57 -6.40
N GLU A 106 -16.45 -9.30 -7.60
CA GLU A 106 -15.72 -8.68 -8.69
C GLU A 106 -16.52 -7.54 -9.29
N VAL A 107 -15.82 -6.53 -9.77
CA VAL A 107 -16.37 -5.42 -10.53
C VAL A 107 -15.55 -5.19 -11.78
N SER A 108 -16.21 -4.70 -12.85
CA SER A 108 -15.52 -4.35 -14.09
C SER A 108 -15.96 -2.98 -14.58
N PHE A 109 -15.05 -2.25 -15.20
CA PHE A 109 -15.36 -1.00 -15.89
C PHE A 109 -14.47 -0.84 -17.13
N THR A 110 -14.93 -0.04 -18.09
CA THR A 110 -14.15 0.29 -19.28
C THR A 110 -13.36 1.57 -19.06
N VAL A 111 -12.07 1.54 -19.36
CA VAL A 111 -11.16 2.69 -19.27
C VAL A 111 -11.37 3.58 -20.50
N GLU A 112 -12.23 4.60 -20.41
CA GLU A 112 -12.57 5.46 -21.55
C GLU A 112 -11.68 6.69 -21.68
N GLU A 113 -11.10 7.16 -20.58
CA GLU A 113 -10.29 8.38 -20.49
C GLU A 113 -8.82 8.06 -20.25
N ILE A 114 -7.94 8.93 -20.75
CA ILE A 114 -6.52 8.93 -20.40
C ILE A 114 -6.35 9.67 -19.08
N GLY A 115 -5.56 9.12 -18.15
CA GLY A 115 -5.34 9.62 -16.79
C GLY A 115 -5.61 8.56 -15.73
N ASP A 116 -5.84 8.99 -14.51
CA ASP A 116 -5.94 8.13 -13.34
C ASP A 116 -7.39 7.92 -12.93
N HIS A 117 -7.84 6.67 -12.99
CA HIS A 117 -9.15 6.24 -12.54
C HIS A 117 -9.02 5.79 -11.07
N ILE A 118 -9.79 6.39 -10.18
CA ILE A 118 -9.87 5.96 -8.78
C ILE A 118 -11.01 4.96 -8.66
N VAL A 119 -10.70 3.70 -8.41
CA VAL A 119 -11.70 2.72 -7.98
C VAL A 119 -11.73 2.72 -6.46
N TYR A 120 -12.90 2.91 -5.90
CA TYR A 120 -13.05 2.95 -4.45
C TYR A 120 -14.28 2.18 -3.99
N ALA A 121 -14.18 1.59 -2.83
CA ALA A 121 -15.22 0.77 -2.25
C ALA A 121 -15.39 1.05 -0.76
N GLU A 122 -16.62 0.84 -0.27
CA GLU A 122 -16.95 0.76 1.14
C GLU A 122 -17.39 -0.67 1.45
N LEU A 123 -16.80 -1.27 2.49
CA LEU A 123 -17.15 -2.59 2.99
C LEU A 123 -17.34 -2.54 4.49
N ALA A 124 -18.57 -2.74 4.96
CA ALA A 124 -18.87 -2.83 6.38
C ALA A 124 -18.64 -4.26 6.90
N ALA A 125 -17.80 -4.40 7.90
CA ALA A 125 -17.51 -5.64 8.61
C ALA A 125 -18.02 -5.54 10.07
N GLU A 126 -19.35 -5.55 10.24
CA GLU A 126 -20.01 -5.31 11.53
C GLU A 126 -19.54 -6.29 12.63
N GLU A 127 -19.35 -7.57 12.30
CA GLU A 127 -18.86 -8.58 13.24
C GLU A 127 -17.42 -8.33 13.70
N HIS A 128 -16.66 -7.57 12.92
CA HIS A 128 -15.28 -7.17 13.20
C HIS A 128 -15.17 -5.74 13.72
N GLY A 129 -16.28 -5.01 13.80
CA GLY A 129 -16.34 -3.67 14.34
C GLY A 129 -15.73 -2.59 13.45
N VAL A 130 -15.60 -2.79 12.14
CA VAL A 130 -14.94 -1.85 11.24
C VAL A 130 -15.68 -1.65 9.92
N VAL A 131 -15.57 -0.44 9.36
CA VAL A 131 -15.93 -0.11 7.97
C VAL A 131 -14.66 0.28 7.23
N ASP A 132 -14.36 -0.42 6.13
CA ASP A 132 -13.25 -0.09 5.23
C ASP A 132 -13.70 0.83 4.10
N HIS A 133 -12.95 1.92 3.92
CA HIS A 133 -13.00 2.84 2.77
C HIS A 133 -11.74 2.65 1.94
N VAL A 134 -11.79 1.79 0.94
CA VAL A 134 -10.59 1.38 0.18
C VAL A 134 -10.51 2.09 -1.16
N LYS A 135 -9.28 2.45 -1.57
CA LYS A 135 -8.95 3.05 -2.87
C LYS A 135 -7.85 2.31 -3.58
N ALA A 136 -8.01 2.12 -4.89
CA ALA A 136 -6.96 1.72 -5.83
C ALA A 136 -6.94 2.67 -7.03
N ILE A 137 -5.75 2.91 -7.58
CA ILE A 137 -5.59 3.74 -8.78
C ILE A 137 -5.31 2.84 -9.97
N VAL A 138 -6.09 2.99 -11.03
CA VAL A 138 -5.83 2.39 -12.34
C VAL A 138 -5.38 3.49 -13.29
N HIS A 139 -4.11 3.42 -13.70
CA HIS A 139 -3.50 4.41 -14.58
C HIS A 139 -3.72 4.07 -16.06
N CYS A 140 -3.96 5.08 -16.90
CA CYS A 140 -4.07 4.92 -18.34
C CYS A 140 -3.32 6.03 -19.08
N GLY A 141 -2.38 5.64 -19.94
CA GLY A 141 -1.68 6.52 -20.88
C GLY A 141 -0.35 7.04 -20.37
N GLU A 142 0.52 7.39 -21.33
CA GLU A 142 1.82 7.99 -21.05
C GLU A 142 1.66 9.43 -20.58
N GLU A 143 2.42 9.84 -19.57
CA GLU A 143 2.50 11.23 -19.06
C GLU A 143 1.17 11.89 -18.65
N ALA A 144 0.12 11.12 -18.43
CA ALA A 144 -1.22 11.62 -18.09
C ALA A 144 -1.50 11.47 -16.57
N TRP A 145 -0.66 12.02 -15.73
CA TRP A 145 -0.71 11.89 -14.27
C TRP A 145 -1.73 12.83 -13.62
N THR A 146 -2.99 12.62 -13.92
CA THR A 146 -4.09 13.48 -13.45
C THR A 146 -5.22 12.65 -12.85
N GLY A 147 -5.64 13.01 -11.65
CA GLY A 147 -6.79 12.41 -10.98
C GLY A 147 -6.44 11.56 -9.76
N TRP A 148 -5.20 11.07 -9.63
CA TRP A 148 -4.77 10.17 -8.55
C TRP A 148 -4.87 10.77 -7.15
N ASP A 149 -4.77 12.08 -7.01
CA ASP A 149 -4.82 12.84 -5.76
C ASP A 149 -6.21 13.42 -5.43
N ALA A 150 -7.23 13.04 -6.20
CA ALA A 150 -8.57 13.54 -6.01
C ALA A 150 -9.28 12.88 -4.82
N ALA A 151 -10.09 13.68 -4.12
CA ALA A 151 -11.02 13.18 -3.13
C ALA A 151 -12.16 12.37 -3.80
N THR A 152 -12.68 11.39 -3.07
CA THR A 152 -13.78 10.52 -3.51
C THR A 152 -15.06 10.69 -2.72
N ASP A 153 -15.05 11.64 -1.75
CA ASP A 153 -16.16 11.92 -0.84
C ASP A 153 -16.55 10.74 0.07
N GLN A 154 -15.63 9.77 0.27
CA GLN A 154 -15.79 8.73 1.31
C GLN A 154 -15.77 9.36 2.69
N ASN A 155 -16.41 8.71 3.69
CA ASN A 155 -16.47 9.24 5.05
C ASN A 155 -15.07 9.49 5.64
N LEU A 156 -14.15 8.55 5.42
CA LEU A 156 -12.74 8.64 5.76
C LEU A 156 -11.91 8.25 4.55
N GLU A 157 -10.87 9.04 4.20
CA GLU A 157 -10.06 8.74 3.03
C GLU A 157 -8.60 9.16 3.18
N ILE A 158 -7.70 8.49 2.47
CA ILE A 158 -6.32 8.90 2.29
C ILE A 158 -6.21 9.70 1.00
N ILE A 159 -5.70 10.94 1.08
CA ILE A 159 -5.27 11.73 -0.07
C ILE A 159 -3.76 11.56 -0.20
N PRO A 160 -3.27 10.93 -1.26
CA PRO A 160 -1.84 10.74 -1.45
C PRO A 160 -1.15 12.06 -1.81
N TYR A 161 0.06 12.29 -1.30
CA TYR A 161 0.98 13.36 -1.72
C TYR A 161 2.04 12.84 -2.69
N THR A 162 2.31 11.54 -2.60
CA THR A 162 3.15 10.81 -3.55
C THR A 162 2.21 10.05 -4.50
N ARG A 163 2.43 10.18 -5.80
CA ARG A 163 1.68 9.40 -6.80
C ARG A 163 1.78 7.91 -6.48
N PRO A 164 0.65 7.19 -6.34
CA PRO A 164 0.65 5.84 -5.76
C PRO A 164 0.91 4.72 -6.78
N TYR A 165 1.63 5.00 -7.86
CA TYR A 165 2.07 4.02 -8.88
C TYR A 165 3.33 4.51 -9.56
N GLY A 166 4.06 3.62 -10.25
CA GLY A 166 5.36 3.93 -10.84
C GLY A 166 6.38 4.35 -9.79
N ILE A 167 6.34 3.71 -8.62
CA ILE A 167 7.25 3.90 -7.51
C ILE A 167 8.12 2.65 -7.40
N GLU A 168 9.42 2.84 -7.27
CA GLU A 168 10.38 1.76 -7.01
C GLU A 168 10.61 1.57 -5.51
N PRO A 169 11.13 0.39 -5.08
CA PRO A 169 11.49 0.15 -3.70
C PRO A 169 12.44 1.21 -3.13
N GLY A 170 12.25 1.56 -1.86
CA GLY A 170 13.05 2.55 -1.17
C GLY A 170 12.55 4.00 -1.31
N PHE A 171 11.54 4.24 -2.13
CA PHE A 171 10.88 5.54 -2.18
C PHE A 171 9.93 5.73 -1.00
N VAL A 172 9.82 6.99 -0.57
CA VAL A 172 8.89 7.38 0.50
C VAL A 172 7.52 7.64 -0.09
N PHE A 173 6.54 6.86 0.33
CA PHE A 173 5.14 7.22 0.14
C PHE A 173 4.70 8.17 1.26
N SER A 174 3.95 9.19 0.92
CA SER A 174 3.34 10.11 1.87
C SER A 174 1.91 10.44 1.46
N GLY A 175 1.06 10.65 2.46
CA GLY A 175 -0.34 10.99 2.28
C GLY A 175 -0.91 11.69 3.50
N ARG A 176 -2.17 12.06 3.40
CA ARG A 176 -2.95 12.68 4.45
C ARG A 176 -4.28 11.95 4.61
N ALA A 177 -4.61 11.57 5.83
CA ALA A 177 -5.93 11.05 6.17
C ALA A 177 -6.87 12.20 6.55
N ILE A 178 -8.05 12.20 5.97
CA ILE A 178 -9.09 13.21 6.17
C ILE A 178 -10.46 12.60 6.33
N TRP A 179 -11.33 13.31 7.05
CA TRP A 179 -12.76 13.08 7.01
C TRP A 179 -13.37 13.66 5.72
N GLN A 180 -14.59 13.26 5.38
CA GLN A 180 -15.36 13.76 4.23
C GLN A 180 -15.44 15.30 4.19
N ASP A 181 -15.49 15.97 5.33
CA ASP A 181 -15.52 17.44 5.42
C ASP A 181 -14.14 18.09 5.20
N GLY A 182 -13.10 17.32 4.91
CA GLY A 182 -11.73 17.75 4.72
C GLY A 182 -10.94 18.00 5.99
N SER A 183 -11.52 17.76 7.16
CA SER A 183 -10.80 17.89 8.43
C SER A 183 -9.74 16.79 8.59
N ALA A 184 -8.60 17.14 9.21
CA ALA A 184 -7.47 16.25 9.37
C ALA A 184 -7.73 15.19 10.45
N ILE A 185 -7.26 13.97 10.22
CA ILE A 185 -7.28 12.89 11.20
C ILE A 185 -5.92 12.79 11.88
N ALA A 186 -5.84 13.33 13.10
CA ALA A 186 -4.60 13.41 13.86
C ALA A 186 -4.44 12.25 14.85
N GLY A 187 -3.24 11.69 14.93
CA GLY A 187 -2.87 10.67 15.91
C GLY A 187 -3.48 9.29 15.63
N ALA A 188 -4.04 9.07 14.45
CA ALA A 188 -4.61 7.79 14.08
C ALA A 188 -3.54 6.73 13.80
N THR A 189 -3.80 5.50 14.17
CA THR A 189 -2.96 4.36 13.85
C THR A 189 -2.93 4.15 12.34
N THR A 190 -1.74 3.98 11.79
CA THR A 190 -1.52 3.71 10.37
C THR A 190 -0.78 2.39 10.24
N GLU A 191 -1.46 1.40 9.72
CA GLU A 191 -0.95 0.05 9.49
C GLU A 191 -0.50 -0.09 8.04
N ILE A 192 0.63 -0.76 7.81
CA ILE A 192 1.21 -0.96 6.50
C ILE A 192 1.54 -2.44 6.32
N GLU A 193 0.94 -3.07 5.33
CA GLU A 193 1.15 -4.47 5.01
C GLU A 193 1.46 -4.67 3.53
N LYS A 194 2.33 -5.64 3.24
CA LYS A 194 2.59 -6.09 1.89
C LYS A 194 1.69 -7.29 1.57
N TYR A 195 1.11 -7.29 0.39
CA TYR A 195 0.43 -8.47 -0.13
C TYR A 195 1.43 -9.51 -0.60
N ASN A 196 1.20 -10.75 -0.23
CA ASN A 196 1.92 -11.91 -0.74
C ASN A 196 0.94 -12.84 -1.45
N THR A 197 1.45 -13.58 -2.45
CA THR A 197 0.69 -14.67 -3.05
C THR A 197 0.49 -15.79 -2.04
N LYS A 198 -0.39 -16.74 -2.33
CA LYS A 198 -0.69 -17.82 -1.38
C LYS A 198 0.55 -18.66 -1.02
N SER A 199 1.36 -19.01 -2.01
CA SER A 199 2.58 -19.81 -1.80
C SER A 199 3.62 -19.03 -0.99
N ASP A 200 3.76 -17.74 -1.24
CA ASP A 200 4.72 -16.89 -0.53
C ASP A 200 4.26 -16.61 0.89
N GLY A 201 2.97 -16.31 1.09
CA GLY A 201 2.39 -16.09 2.41
C GLY A 201 2.55 -17.33 3.32
N GLU A 202 2.21 -18.53 2.84
CA GLU A 202 2.40 -19.78 3.57
C GLU A 202 3.88 -20.00 3.96
N ALA A 203 4.81 -19.75 3.04
CA ALA A 203 6.25 -19.91 3.30
C ALA A 203 6.77 -18.89 4.32
N LEU A 204 6.34 -17.64 4.21
CA LEU A 204 6.72 -16.56 5.13
C LEU A 204 6.18 -16.78 6.54
N VAL A 205 4.93 -17.23 6.67
CA VAL A 205 4.34 -17.59 7.98
C VAL A 205 5.13 -18.72 8.62
N ALA A 206 5.42 -19.80 7.86
CA ALA A 206 6.18 -20.92 8.38
C ALA A 206 7.60 -20.53 8.85
N GLU A 207 8.28 -19.63 8.12
CA GLU A 207 9.57 -19.08 8.52
C GLU A 207 9.45 -18.19 9.76
N ALA A 208 8.41 -17.38 9.82
CA ALA A 208 8.15 -16.48 10.95
C ALA A 208 7.88 -17.25 12.24
N GLU A 209 7.07 -18.32 12.20
CA GLU A 209 6.80 -19.19 13.34
C GLU A 209 8.09 -19.84 13.89
N LEU A 210 9.03 -20.18 13.00
CA LEU A 210 10.33 -20.73 13.42
C LEU A 210 11.21 -19.69 14.13
N ARG A 211 11.17 -18.44 13.68
CA ARG A 211 12.00 -17.37 14.25
C ARG A 211 11.38 -16.73 15.48
N PHE A 212 10.07 -16.62 15.51
CA PHE A 212 9.28 -15.87 16.48
C PHE A 212 8.07 -16.68 16.96
N PRO A 213 8.28 -17.77 17.74
CA PRO A 213 7.22 -18.73 18.05
C PRO A 213 6.10 -18.18 18.94
N GLU A 214 6.31 -17.02 19.59
CA GLU A 214 5.33 -16.45 20.51
C GLU A 214 4.23 -15.63 19.79
N ASP A 215 4.61 -14.86 18.76
CA ASP A 215 3.67 -14.02 18.01
C ASP A 215 4.21 -13.63 16.62
N PRO A 216 4.33 -14.58 15.67
CA PRO A 216 4.98 -14.31 14.41
C PRO A 216 4.26 -13.34 13.47
N PRO A 217 2.91 -13.38 13.28
CA PRO A 217 2.22 -12.55 12.28
C PRO A 217 2.29 -11.05 12.58
N MET A 218 2.17 -10.67 13.84
CA MET A 218 2.18 -9.26 14.26
C MET A 218 3.49 -8.52 13.96
N MET A 219 4.58 -9.24 13.73
CA MET A 219 5.87 -8.64 13.40
C MET A 219 5.95 -8.09 11.98
N PHE A 220 5.00 -8.43 11.11
CA PHE A 220 5.00 -8.04 9.71
C PHE A 220 4.07 -6.87 9.42
N THR A 221 3.13 -6.57 10.31
CA THR A 221 2.35 -5.34 10.28
C THR A 221 3.25 -4.20 10.73
N ARG A 222 3.57 -3.30 9.81
CA ARG A 222 4.34 -2.09 10.11
C ARG A 222 3.38 -1.02 10.57
N VAL A 223 3.74 -0.28 11.61
CA VAL A 223 2.84 0.71 12.21
C VAL A 223 3.52 2.08 12.31
N THR A 224 2.80 3.11 11.94
CA THR A 224 3.11 4.51 12.21
C THR A 224 1.84 5.24 12.68
N THR A 225 1.90 6.55 12.86
CA THR A 225 0.74 7.36 13.24
C THR A 225 0.67 8.62 12.40
N THR A 226 -0.54 9.12 12.18
CA THR A 226 -0.73 10.43 11.55
C THR A 226 -0.31 11.57 12.50
N ASN A 227 0.27 12.64 11.94
CA ASN A 227 0.59 13.84 12.70
C ASN A 227 -0.66 14.74 12.92
N ASN A 228 -0.48 15.91 13.53
CA ASN A 228 -1.58 16.86 13.81
C ASN A 228 -2.31 17.38 12.55
N ASN A 229 -1.73 17.23 11.37
CA ASN A 229 -2.34 17.59 10.09
C ASN A 229 -2.96 16.38 9.38
N GLY A 230 -2.98 15.21 10.02
CA GLY A 230 -3.40 13.95 9.39
C GLY A 230 -2.36 13.33 8.45
N GLU A 231 -1.14 13.88 8.40
CA GLU A 231 -0.11 13.45 7.47
C GLU A 231 0.69 12.27 8.03
N PHE A 232 1.08 11.36 7.15
CA PHE A 232 1.98 10.27 7.43
C PHE A 232 2.93 10.04 6.26
N SER A 233 4.00 9.31 6.51
CA SER A 233 4.92 8.86 5.47
C SER A 233 5.56 7.54 5.86
N TYR A 234 5.84 6.70 4.87
CA TYR A 234 6.48 5.42 5.05
C TYR A 234 7.35 5.08 3.84
N THR A 235 8.47 4.39 4.07
CA THR A 235 9.33 3.88 2.99
C THR A 235 8.87 2.46 2.63
N LEU A 236 8.42 2.29 1.41
CA LEU A 236 8.05 0.99 0.85
C LEU A 236 9.31 0.35 0.27
N ASP A 237 9.83 -0.68 0.91
CA ASP A 237 11.19 -1.19 0.74
C ASP A 237 11.31 -2.41 -0.19
N GLU A 238 10.19 -2.95 -0.64
CA GLU A 238 10.13 -4.11 -1.53
C GLU A 238 9.14 -3.89 -2.69
N PRO A 239 9.35 -4.52 -3.86
CA PRO A 239 8.36 -4.53 -4.92
C PRO A 239 7.13 -5.35 -4.50
N GLY A 240 6.00 -5.09 -5.14
CA GLY A 240 4.72 -5.76 -4.90
C GLY A 240 3.60 -4.81 -4.51
N ILE A 241 2.49 -5.34 -4.04
CA ILE A 241 1.30 -4.58 -3.70
C ILE A 241 1.30 -4.30 -2.20
N TRP A 242 1.13 -3.04 -1.82
CA TRP A 242 1.13 -2.60 -0.44
C TRP A 242 -0.23 -2.01 -0.06
N PHE A 243 -0.63 -2.27 1.18
CA PHE A 243 -1.83 -1.74 1.80
C PHE A 243 -1.44 -0.79 2.92
N ILE A 244 -1.99 0.41 2.90
CA ILE A 244 -1.85 1.38 3.98
C ILE A 244 -3.24 1.66 4.53
N GLY A 245 -3.50 1.29 5.79
CA GLY A 245 -4.75 1.48 6.50
C GLY A 245 -4.59 2.53 7.59
N VAL A 246 -5.40 3.58 7.57
CA VAL A 246 -5.50 4.57 8.66
C VAL A 246 -6.81 4.31 9.40
N THR A 247 -6.71 3.91 10.67
CA THR A 247 -7.86 3.53 11.49
C THR A 247 -8.17 4.60 12.52
N VAL A 248 -9.46 4.95 12.63
CA VAL A 248 -10.01 5.80 13.68
C VAL A 248 -10.97 4.97 14.49
N GLU A 249 -10.63 4.77 15.76
CA GLU A 249 -11.46 4.05 16.71
C GLU A 249 -12.69 4.87 17.12
N ALA A 250 -13.86 4.23 17.18
CA ALA A 250 -15.11 4.81 17.64
C ALA A 250 -15.57 4.14 18.95
N GLU A 251 -16.08 4.92 19.92
CA GLU A 251 -16.47 4.38 21.24
C GLU A 251 -17.74 3.53 21.19
N ASP A 252 -18.72 3.91 20.36
CA ASP A 252 -20.06 3.29 20.32
C ASP A 252 -20.52 2.92 18.88
N GLU A 253 -19.66 3.04 17.89
CA GLU A 253 -19.92 2.80 16.47
C GLU A 253 -18.85 1.86 15.91
N LEU A 254 -18.94 1.54 14.62
CA LEU A 254 -17.87 0.81 13.94
C LEU A 254 -16.66 1.72 13.76
N ASP A 255 -15.47 1.18 13.92
CA ASP A 255 -14.24 1.86 13.57
C ASP A 255 -14.24 2.21 12.08
N GLU A 256 -13.72 3.36 11.73
CA GLU A 256 -13.58 3.79 10.35
C GLU A 256 -12.13 3.58 9.91
N ARG A 257 -11.92 2.92 8.78
CA ARG A 257 -10.57 2.72 8.25
C ARG A 257 -10.48 3.11 6.77
N ALA A 258 -9.62 4.07 6.46
CA ALA A 258 -9.25 4.36 5.08
C ALA A 258 -8.10 3.45 4.66
N VAL A 259 -8.25 2.78 3.51
CA VAL A 259 -7.23 1.90 2.94
C VAL A 259 -6.79 2.43 1.58
N MET A 260 -5.49 2.58 1.37
CA MET A 260 -4.88 2.93 0.10
C MET A 260 -4.01 1.78 -0.41
N ILE A 261 -4.24 1.37 -1.65
CA ILE A 261 -3.44 0.32 -2.31
C ILE A 261 -2.37 0.98 -3.15
N ILE A 262 -1.12 0.52 -2.97
CA ILE A 262 0.06 1.12 -3.58
C ILE A 262 0.89 0.04 -4.26
N PRO A 263 0.85 -0.06 -5.60
CA PRO A 263 1.72 -0.94 -6.36
C PRO A 263 3.13 -0.36 -6.48
N ILE A 264 4.13 -1.15 -6.06
CA ILE A 264 5.55 -0.84 -6.15
C ILE A 264 6.16 -1.72 -7.25
N THR A 265 6.77 -1.09 -8.25
CA THR A 265 7.37 -1.77 -9.39
C THR A 265 8.69 -2.44 -9.00
N THR A 266 9.13 -3.41 -9.79
CA THR A 266 10.52 -3.88 -9.71
C THR A 266 11.48 -2.74 -10.07
N PRO A 267 12.71 -2.69 -9.49
CA PRO A 267 13.70 -1.69 -9.85
C PRO A 267 14.02 -1.71 -11.34
N PHE A 268 14.25 -0.53 -11.94
CA PHE A 268 14.65 -0.42 -13.34
C PHE A 268 16.03 0.27 -13.46
N PRO A 269 16.99 -0.28 -14.23
CA PRO A 269 16.90 -1.60 -14.88
C PRO A 269 16.87 -2.71 -13.84
N GLU A 270 16.18 -3.81 -14.18
CA GLU A 270 16.24 -5.02 -13.35
C GLU A 270 17.71 -5.29 -13.02
N ASP A 271 18.03 -5.48 -11.75
CA ASP A 271 19.39 -5.85 -11.35
C ASP A 271 19.74 -7.10 -12.13
N VAL A 272 20.59 -6.95 -13.15
CA VAL A 272 21.20 -8.10 -13.83
C VAL A 272 21.90 -8.84 -12.71
N GLU A 273 21.32 -9.95 -12.25
CA GLU A 273 21.93 -10.81 -11.25
C GLU A 273 23.42 -10.83 -11.55
N SER A 274 24.23 -10.36 -10.63
CA SER A 274 25.68 -10.54 -10.70
C SER A 274 25.90 -12.04 -10.57
N GLY A 275 25.59 -12.74 -11.67
CA GLY A 275 25.79 -14.17 -11.81
C GLY A 275 27.22 -14.46 -11.46
N ALA A 276 27.33 -15.11 -10.34
CA ALA A 276 28.44 -15.90 -9.85
C ALA A 276 29.76 -15.73 -10.58
N ALA A 277 30.75 -15.38 -9.81
CA ALA A 277 32.16 -15.59 -10.13
C ALA A 277 32.37 -16.86 -10.96
N GLY A 278 32.60 -16.69 -12.25
CA GLY A 278 32.89 -17.76 -13.20
C GLY A 278 33.83 -17.25 -14.27
N THR A 279 35.13 -17.47 -14.02
CA THR A 279 36.23 -17.40 -14.99
C THR A 279 36.48 -16.03 -15.66
N GLU A 280 37.54 -15.38 -15.16
CA GLU A 280 38.29 -14.37 -15.86
C GLU A 280 38.64 -14.92 -17.27
N ASP A 281 37.95 -14.43 -18.29
CA ASP A 281 38.45 -14.43 -19.66
C ASP A 281 38.85 -12.98 -19.95
N ASP A 282 40.16 -12.77 -19.88
CA ASP A 282 40.85 -11.50 -20.06
C ASP A 282 40.79 -11.09 -21.56
N SER A 283 39.65 -10.60 -22.00
CA SER A 283 39.52 -9.81 -23.21
C SER A 283 39.02 -8.42 -22.82
N SER A 284 39.96 -7.57 -22.43
CA SER A 284 39.71 -6.16 -22.16
C SER A 284 39.09 -5.50 -23.41
N ASP A 285 37.79 -5.40 -23.44
CA ASP A 285 37.09 -4.61 -24.45
C ASP A 285 37.29 -3.13 -24.13
N ASN A 286 38.35 -2.57 -24.72
CA ASN A 286 38.76 -1.17 -24.59
C ASN A 286 37.81 -0.20 -25.34
N THR A 287 36.63 -0.63 -25.76
CA THR A 287 35.71 0.16 -26.59
C THR A 287 35.33 1.48 -25.89
N TRP A 288 35.11 1.48 -24.59
CA TRP A 288 34.79 2.71 -23.83
C TRP A 288 35.98 3.66 -23.72
N ALA A 289 37.17 3.15 -23.65
CA ALA A 289 38.40 3.99 -23.66
C ALA A 289 38.56 4.72 -25.00
N TYR A 290 38.25 4.07 -26.12
CA TYR A 290 38.29 4.70 -27.44
C TYR A 290 37.16 5.73 -27.61
N VAL A 291 35.98 5.51 -27.08
CA VAL A 291 34.87 6.49 -27.11
C VAL A 291 35.24 7.74 -26.29
N ALA A 292 35.81 7.57 -25.10
CA ALA A 292 36.24 8.68 -24.26
C ALA A 292 37.37 9.50 -24.95
N LEU A 293 38.32 8.83 -25.64
CA LEU A 293 39.41 9.48 -26.39
C LEU A 293 38.85 10.26 -27.59
N ALA A 294 37.86 9.73 -28.29
CA ALA A 294 37.21 10.41 -29.42
C ALA A 294 36.49 11.69 -28.98
N ILE A 295 35.77 11.65 -27.87
CA ILE A 295 35.08 12.82 -27.31
C ILE A 295 36.09 13.89 -26.87
N ALA A 296 37.19 13.52 -26.23
CA ALA A 296 38.23 14.43 -25.82
C ALA A 296 38.93 15.11 -27.04
N ALA A 297 39.16 14.37 -28.14
CA ALA A 297 39.73 14.92 -29.37
C ALA A 297 38.79 15.93 -30.04
N ILE A 298 37.49 15.68 -30.06
CA ILE A 298 36.48 16.61 -30.60
C ILE A 298 36.41 17.89 -29.76
N ALA A 299 36.46 17.79 -28.44
CA ALA A 299 36.44 18.95 -27.54
C ALA A 299 37.70 19.83 -27.74
N LEU A 300 38.86 19.22 -27.90
CA LEU A 300 40.13 19.93 -28.20
C LEU A 300 40.10 20.64 -29.58
N ALA A 301 39.52 20.00 -30.59
CA ALA A 301 39.37 20.60 -31.92
C ALA A 301 38.42 21.80 -31.92
N LEU A 302 37.30 21.72 -31.21
CA LEU A 302 36.35 22.83 -31.05
C LEU A 302 36.93 23.98 -30.23
N GLY A 303 37.72 23.67 -29.19
CA GLY A 303 38.46 24.68 -28.40
C GLY A 303 39.51 25.43 -29.23
N ALA A 304 40.27 24.72 -30.04
CA ALA A 304 41.26 25.34 -30.93
C ALA A 304 40.60 26.21 -32.02
N PHE A 305 39.47 25.76 -32.58
CA PHE A 305 38.70 26.53 -33.57
C PHE A 305 38.17 27.85 -33.00
N SER A 306 37.65 27.82 -31.75
CA SER A 306 37.15 29.00 -31.07
C SER A 306 38.24 30.05 -30.77
N LEU A 307 39.47 29.60 -30.48
CA LEU A 307 40.63 30.48 -30.26
C LEU A 307 41.13 31.16 -31.52
N VAL A 308 41.08 30.47 -32.69
CA VAL A 308 41.45 31.04 -33.99
C VAL A 308 40.40 32.04 -34.48
N TYR A 309 39.13 31.78 -34.23
CA TYR A 309 38.03 32.66 -34.67
C TYR A 309 37.91 33.94 -33.83
N ARG A 310 38.43 33.94 -32.59
CA ARG A 310 38.42 35.10 -31.69
C ARG A 310 39.60 36.09 -31.97
N ARG A 311 40.53 35.74 -32.89
CA ARG A 311 41.69 36.57 -33.25
C ARG A 311 41.56 37.21 -34.65
N ARG A 312 40.39 37.11 -35.26
CA ARG A 312 40.00 37.92 -36.43
C ARG A 312 38.83 38.82 -36.02
#